data_05e25265a622fa2d3232cb8b6c4f54fa
#
_entry.id   05e25265a622fa2d3232cb8b6c4f54fa
#
_cell.length_a   1.000
_cell.length_b   1.000
_cell.length_c   1.000
_cell.angle_alpha   90.00
_cell.angle_beta   90.00
_cell.angle_gamma   90.00
#
_symmetry.space_group_name_H-M   'P 1'
#
loop_
_entity.id
_entity.type
_entity.pdbx_description
1 polymer ?
#
loop_
_entity_poly.entity_id
_entity_poly.type
_entity_poly.pdbx_seq_one_letter_code
_entity_poly.pdbx_strand_id
1 'polypeptide(L)'
;MDMTNWLQKRVRLSPKETALVFEGKEETFEEISEAVEQIAGKLFALGIRKDEMIALLGKNDRMTFLLIHALQQLGAVTLFLNNRLTKKEIAYQLANAEVKQVIVADAFEDKVVAGISYSELAETDYKEPELLETWDLSRTASIMYTSGTTGKPKGVIQTYENHWWSAVASVLNLGLTEKDSWLCAVPIFHISGLSIMMRSVIYGIPVYLEEHFDEEKITQLLESGKISTISVVTSMLERLLKIHGGSYHPNVRTVLLGGGPASKAVLEICKQRDIPLVQSFGMTETASQIVTLPPKDALNKIGSSGKALFPAEVKIADDGEILLKGPSITPGYLHNKKATEASFVDGWFKTGDIGYLDEEGFLFVLERRSDLIISGGENIYPTEIEYVISEYEGVKEVAVVGKTDDKWGSVPVAFIVVAETFDEDELRRICQTNLASYKIPKQITIVENLPKTASGKIQRNKLKERHSK
;
A
#
# COMPACT_ATOMS: atom_id res chain seq x y z
N MET A 1 17.58 -8.08 17.62
CA MET A 1 16.95 -9.34 18.09
C MET A 1 16.91 -10.29 16.92
N ASP A 2 17.48 -11.49 17.07
CA ASP A 2 17.48 -12.49 16.02
C ASP A 2 16.24 -13.38 16.10
N MET A 3 15.65 -13.70 14.97
CA MET A 3 14.48 -14.55 14.86
C MET A 3 14.70 -15.57 13.74
N THR A 4 14.26 -16.80 13.96
CA THR A 4 14.28 -17.84 12.91
C THR A 4 13.51 -17.33 11.68
N ASN A 5 14.01 -17.64 10.49
CA ASN A 5 13.32 -17.40 9.21
C ASN A 5 11.86 -17.86 9.33
N TRP A 6 10.94 -16.96 9.02
CA TRP A 6 9.51 -17.15 9.32
C TRP A 6 8.91 -18.32 8.55
N LEU A 7 9.24 -18.46 7.25
CA LEU A 7 8.73 -19.57 6.43
C LEU A 7 9.30 -20.91 6.92
N GLN A 8 10.60 -21.01 7.18
CA GLN A 8 11.22 -22.23 7.74
C GLN A 8 10.62 -22.59 9.10
N LYS A 9 10.40 -21.58 9.97
CA LYS A 9 9.73 -21.80 11.25
C LYS A 9 8.31 -22.30 11.08
N ARG A 10 7.57 -21.73 10.11
CA ARG A 10 6.20 -22.11 9.81
C ARG A 10 6.11 -23.56 9.32
N VAL A 11 6.96 -23.96 8.41
CA VAL A 11 7.02 -25.38 7.95
C VAL A 11 7.26 -26.35 9.10
N ARG A 12 8.14 -26.01 10.03
CA ARG A 12 8.37 -26.86 11.23
C ARG A 12 7.15 -26.95 12.15
N LEU A 13 6.27 -25.94 12.16
CA LEU A 13 5.08 -25.89 13.02
C LEU A 13 3.84 -26.52 12.36
N SER A 14 3.63 -26.26 11.08
CA SER A 14 2.40 -26.65 10.37
C SER A 14 2.65 -26.91 8.86
N PRO A 15 3.47 -27.95 8.52
CA PRO A 15 3.88 -28.19 7.13
C PRO A 15 2.71 -28.47 6.19
N LYS A 16 1.67 -29.15 6.68
CA LYS A 16 0.52 -29.63 5.88
C LYS A 16 -0.64 -28.64 5.79
N GLU A 17 -0.59 -27.55 6.58
CA GLU A 17 -1.61 -26.50 6.50
C GLU A 17 -1.48 -25.73 5.18
N THR A 18 -2.61 -25.31 4.62
CA THR A 18 -2.65 -24.52 3.39
C THR A 18 -1.99 -23.16 3.61
N ALA A 19 -1.08 -22.78 2.73
CA ALA A 19 -0.39 -21.50 2.74
C ALA A 19 -0.96 -20.52 1.69
N LEU A 20 -1.22 -21.04 0.48
CA LEU A 20 -1.66 -20.25 -0.66
C LEU A 20 -2.78 -20.97 -1.41
N VAL A 21 -3.81 -20.20 -1.77
CA VAL A 21 -4.83 -20.60 -2.74
C VAL A 21 -4.82 -19.60 -3.88
N PHE A 22 -4.45 -20.07 -5.07
CA PHE A 22 -4.39 -19.23 -6.27
C PHE A 22 -4.99 -20.00 -7.46
N GLU A 23 -5.91 -19.37 -8.19
CA GLU A 23 -6.64 -19.99 -9.32
C GLU A 23 -7.27 -21.35 -8.98
N GLY A 24 -7.74 -21.49 -7.73
CA GLY A 24 -8.38 -22.72 -7.23
C GLY A 24 -7.40 -23.83 -6.82
N LYS A 25 -6.10 -23.66 -7.03
CA LYS A 25 -5.06 -24.57 -6.54
C LYS A 25 -4.67 -24.20 -5.12
N GLU A 26 -4.73 -25.18 -4.22
CA GLU A 26 -4.25 -25.07 -2.85
C GLU A 26 -2.83 -25.63 -2.74
N GLU A 27 -1.94 -24.92 -2.04
CA GLU A 27 -0.56 -25.35 -1.77
C GLU A 27 -0.27 -25.19 -0.27
N THR A 28 0.33 -26.20 0.30
CA THR A 28 0.71 -26.25 1.74
C THR A 28 1.95 -25.42 2.02
N PHE A 29 2.24 -25.15 3.30
CA PHE A 29 3.48 -24.47 3.70
C PHE A 29 4.73 -25.25 3.30
N GLU A 30 4.67 -26.60 3.32
CA GLU A 30 5.77 -27.46 2.87
C GLU A 30 6.01 -27.30 1.36
N GLU A 31 4.97 -27.44 0.53
CA GLU A 31 5.05 -27.26 -0.93
C GLU A 31 5.51 -25.85 -1.32
N ILE A 32 5.03 -24.83 -0.64
CA ILE A 32 5.49 -23.44 -0.84
C ILE A 32 6.96 -23.32 -0.47
N SER A 33 7.40 -23.90 0.64
CA SER A 33 8.81 -23.82 1.04
C SER A 33 9.75 -24.49 0.05
N GLU A 34 9.38 -25.65 -0.49
CA GLU A 34 10.14 -26.32 -1.55
C GLU A 34 10.22 -25.47 -2.82
N ALA A 35 9.08 -24.90 -3.23
CA ALA A 35 9.05 -24.00 -4.40
C ALA A 35 9.88 -22.73 -4.17
N VAL A 36 9.83 -22.15 -2.98
CA VAL A 36 10.63 -20.97 -2.60
C VAL A 36 12.12 -21.29 -2.63
N GLU A 37 12.55 -22.46 -2.14
CA GLU A 37 13.94 -22.88 -2.18
C GLU A 37 14.45 -23.07 -3.62
N GLN A 38 13.63 -23.65 -4.51
CA GLN A 38 13.94 -23.75 -5.94
C GLN A 38 14.12 -22.35 -6.57
N ILE A 39 13.25 -21.42 -6.28
CA ILE A 39 13.35 -20.03 -6.76
C ILE A 39 14.61 -19.35 -6.16
N ALA A 40 14.88 -19.54 -4.86
CA ALA A 40 16.07 -19.00 -4.22
C ALA A 40 17.37 -19.51 -4.86
N GLY A 41 17.42 -20.81 -5.21
CA GLY A 41 18.57 -21.40 -5.92
C GLY A 41 18.80 -20.79 -7.30
N LYS A 42 17.74 -20.52 -8.06
CA LYS A 42 17.81 -19.83 -9.35
C LYS A 42 18.27 -18.37 -9.21
N LEU A 43 17.70 -17.64 -8.25
CA LEU A 43 18.14 -16.28 -7.93
C LEU A 43 19.60 -16.22 -7.47
N PHE A 44 20.03 -17.20 -6.67
CA PHE A 44 21.42 -17.32 -6.26
C PHE A 44 22.36 -17.61 -7.43
N ALA A 45 21.94 -18.43 -8.41
CA ALA A 45 22.69 -18.69 -9.66
C ALA A 45 22.85 -17.41 -10.50
N LEU A 46 21.84 -16.54 -10.51
CA LEU A 46 21.88 -15.22 -11.14
C LEU A 46 22.72 -14.18 -10.39
N GLY A 47 23.34 -14.58 -9.27
CA GLY A 47 24.25 -13.73 -8.51
C GLY A 47 23.60 -12.88 -7.44
N ILE A 48 22.31 -13.08 -7.12
CA ILE A 48 21.63 -12.36 -6.03
C ILE A 48 22.18 -12.85 -4.69
N ARG A 49 22.54 -11.90 -3.82
CA ARG A 49 23.17 -12.17 -2.53
C ARG A 49 22.50 -11.35 -1.41
N LYS A 50 22.85 -11.71 -0.19
CA LYS A 50 22.45 -11.01 1.02
C LYS A 50 22.79 -9.52 0.93
N ASP A 51 21.88 -8.69 1.47
CA ASP A 51 21.98 -7.21 1.55
C ASP A 51 21.93 -6.49 0.18
N GLU A 52 21.76 -7.20 -0.93
CA GLU A 52 21.56 -6.56 -2.23
C GLU A 52 20.12 -6.06 -2.42
N MET A 53 20.00 -4.90 -3.06
CA MET A 53 18.70 -4.31 -3.42
C MET A 53 18.21 -4.91 -4.73
N ILE A 54 17.11 -5.66 -4.66
CA ILE A 54 16.48 -6.31 -5.82
C ILE A 54 15.10 -5.72 -6.03
N ALA A 55 14.83 -5.19 -7.22
CA ALA A 55 13.49 -4.70 -7.53
C ALA A 55 12.59 -5.85 -8.02
N LEU A 56 11.35 -5.83 -7.57
CA LEU A 56 10.30 -6.76 -7.98
C LEU A 56 9.16 -5.99 -8.63
N LEU A 57 9.01 -6.14 -9.96
CA LEU A 57 7.91 -5.62 -10.74
C LEU A 57 6.93 -6.75 -11.05
N GLY A 58 6.13 -7.10 -10.07
CA GLY A 58 5.21 -8.23 -10.10
C GLY A 58 3.74 -7.85 -10.21
N LYS A 59 2.90 -8.86 -10.13
CA LYS A 59 1.45 -8.76 -10.00
C LYS A 59 0.98 -9.66 -8.85
N ASN A 60 -0.30 -9.67 -8.55
CA ASN A 60 -0.86 -10.61 -7.59
C ASN A 60 -0.93 -12.01 -8.20
N ASP A 61 0.13 -12.77 -8.11
CA ASP A 61 0.20 -14.15 -8.58
C ASP A 61 1.09 -15.02 -7.68
N ARG A 62 1.06 -16.31 -7.95
CA ARG A 62 1.85 -17.32 -7.24
C ARG A 62 3.35 -17.04 -7.31
N MET A 63 3.87 -16.62 -8.48
CA MET A 63 5.29 -16.38 -8.65
C MET A 63 5.77 -15.19 -7.80
N THR A 64 5.00 -14.11 -7.76
CA THR A 64 5.29 -12.96 -6.88
C THR A 64 5.30 -13.38 -5.40
N PHE A 65 4.35 -14.23 -4.96
CA PHE A 65 4.33 -14.77 -3.61
C PHE A 65 5.62 -15.54 -3.28
N LEU A 66 6.04 -16.44 -4.17
CA LEU A 66 7.27 -17.22 -4.02
C LEU A 66 8.51 -16.33 -3.99
N LEU A 67 8.60 -15.35 -4.89
CA LEU A 67 9.73 -14.41 -4.99
C LEU A 67 9.92 -13.58 -3.73
N ILE A 68 8.83 -13.13 -3.09
CA ILE A 68 8.90 -12.41 -1.82
C ILE A 68 9.66 -13.25 -0.78
N HIS A 69 9.27 -14.50 -0.61
CA HIS A 69 9.87 -15.38 0.40
C HIS A 69 11.27 -15.88 -0.01
N ALA A 70 11.53 -16.10 -1.30
CA ALA A 70 12.85 -16.48 -1.80
C ALA A 70 13.89 -15.37 -1.59
N LEU A 71 13.54 -14.12 -1.91
CA LEU A 71 14.43 -12.96 -1.66
C LEU A 71 14.68 -12.76 -0.16
N GLN A 72 13.65 -12.98 0.68
CA GLN A 72 13.82 -12.94 2.14
C GLN A 72 14.76 -14.04 2.64
N GLN A 73 14.65 -15.26 2.12
CA GLN A 73 15.54 -16.37 2.52
C GLN A 73 16.99 -16.12 2.09
N LEU A 74 17.23 -15.51 0.95
CA LEU A 74 18.56 -15.06 0.53
C LEU A 74 19.05 -13.84 1.31
N GLY A 75 18.18 -13.18 2.06
CA GLY A 75 18.48 -11.95 2.79
C GLY A 75 18.66 -10.73 1.89
N ALA A 76 18.15 -10.75 0.68
CA ALA A 76 18.09 -9.58 -0.19
C ALA A 76 17.03 -8.59 0.29
N VAL A 77 17.20 -7.32 -0.04
CA VAL A 77 16.21 -6.26 0.22
C VAL A 77 15.32 -6.13 -1.01
N THR A 78 14.00 -6.27 -0.82
CA THR A 78 13.06 -6.19 -1.95
C THR A 78 12.51 -4.78 -2.12
N LEU A 79 12.79 -4.15 -3.27
CA LEU A 79 12.10 -2.95 -3.72
C LEU A 79 10.83 -3.36 -4.49
N PHE A 80 9.67 -3.08 -3.92
CA PHE A 80 8.39 -3.34 -4.59
C PHE A 80 8.03 -2.18 -5.53
N LEU A 81 7.90 -2.49 -6.82
CA LEU A 81 7.53 -1.52 -7.85
C LEU A 81 6.04 -1.62 -8.18
N ASN A 82 5.37 -0.47 -8.21
CA ASN A 82 4.00 -0.39 -8.68
C ASN A 82 3.97 -0.60 -10.21
N ASN A 83 3.30 -1.65 -10.65
CA ASN A 83 3.22 -2.02 -12.07
C ASN A 83 2.36 -1.06 -12.92
N ARG A 84 1.71 -0.08 -12.30
CA ARG A 84 0.95 0.98 -12.99
C ARG A 84 1.78 2.21 -13.31
N LEU A 85 3.02 2.29 -12.80
CA LEU A 85 3.94 3.40 -13.06
C LEU A 85 4.43 3.41 -14.50
N THR A 86 4.81 4.58 -14.97
CA THR A 86 5.50 4.76 -16.26
C THR A 86 6.94 4.26 -16.20
N LYS A 87 7.54 4.01 -17.38
CA LYS A 87 8.97 3.66 -17.48
C LYS A 87 9.87 4.68 -16.78
N LYS A 88 9.56 5.98 -16.89
CA LYS A 88 10.35 7.06 -16.29
C LYS A 88 10.26 7.05 -14.75
N GLU A 89 9.08 6.84 -14.19
CA GLU A 89 8.89 6.72 -12.75
C GLU A 89 9.61 5.49 -12.19
N ILE A 90 9.52 4.35 -12.88
CA ILE A 90 10.25 3.12 -12.52
C ILE A 90 11.76 3.36 -12.57
N ALA A 91 12.28 3.93 -13.68
CA ALA A 91 13.69 4.22 -13.83
C ALA A 91 14.23 5.13 -12.72
N TYR A 92 13.44 6.14 -12.30
CA TYR A 92 13.80 6.98 -11.16
C TYR A 92 13.94 6.17 -9.88
N GLN A 93 12.97 5.28 -9.56
CA GLN A 93 13.00 4.48 -8.35
C GLN A 93 14.17 3.50 -8.35
N LEU A 94 14.44 2.85 -9.49
CA LEU A 94 15.58 1.93 -9.65
C LEU A 94 16.92 2.64 -9.43
N ALA A 95 17.09 3.82 -10.01
CA ALA A 95 18.31 4.61 -9.87
C ALA A 95 18.48 5.14 -8.44
N ASN A 96 17.40 5.67 -7.84
CA ASN A 96 17.45 6.21 -6.48
C ASN A 96 17.71 5.13 -5.42
N ALA A 97 17.22 3.90 -5.64
CA ALA A 97 17.43 2.78 -4.75
C ALA A 97 18.72 1.99 -5.04
N GLU A 98 19.51 2.41 -6.02
CA GLU A 98 20.77 1.72 -6.41
C GLU A 98 20.55 0.21 -6.66
N VAL A 99 19.45 -0.10 -7.38
CA VAL A 99 19.01 -1.48 -7.59
C VAL A 99 20.06 -2.26 -8.39
N LYS A 100 20.42 -3.45 -7.90
CA LYS A 100 21.35 -4.36 -8.57
C LYS A 100 20.71 -5.06 -9.76
N GLN A 101 19.53 -5.64 -9.54
CA GLN A 101 18.81 -6.43 -10.54
C GLN A 101 17.31 -6.18 -10.39
N VAL A 102 16.59 -6.35 -11.49
CA VAL A 102 15.12 -6.25 -11.54
C VAL A 102 14.56 -7.62 -11.91
N ILE A 103 13.66 -8.14 -11.09
CA ILE A 103 12.84 -9.30 -11.44
C ILE A 103 11.48 -8.75 -11.91
N VAL A 104 11.05 -9.16 -13.09
CA VAL A 104 9.87 -8.57 -13.72
C VAL A 104 8.90 -9.65 -14.22
N ALA A 105 7.62 -9.49 -13.95
CA ALA A 105 6.61 -10.34 -14.57
C ALA A 105 6.58 -10.10 -16.09
N ASP A 106 6.45 -11.16 -16.89
CA ASP A 106 6.55 -11.12 -18.35
C ASP A 106 5.65 -10.04 -18.98
N ALA A 107 4.47 -9.81 -18.41
CA ALA A 107 3.54 -8.77 -18.85
C ALA A 107 4.05 -7.32 -18.71
N PHE A 108 5.16 -7.10 -17.99
CA PHE A 108 5.70 -5.76 -17.70
C PHE A 108 7.16 -5.58 -18.14
N GLU A 109 7.72 -6.52 -18.90
CA GLU A 109 9.11 -6.45 -19.40
C GLU A 109 9.40 -5.14 -20.15
N ASP A 110 8.42 -4.67 -20.90
CA ASP A 110 8.53 -3.42 -21.64
C ASP A 110 8.72 -2.18 -20.75
N LYS A 111 8.44 -2.28 -19.46
CA LYS A 111 8.53 -1.15 -18.49
C LYS A 111 9.94 -0.94 -17.94
N VAL A 112 10.85 -1.88 -18.13
CA VAL A 112 12.23 -1.81 -17.66
C VAL A 112 13.20 -1.90 -18.82
N VAL A 113 14.39 -1.31 -18.67
CA VAL A 113 15.43 -1.38 -19.72
C VAL A 113 16.14 -2.74 -19.71
N ALA A 114 16.33 -3.29 -18.52
CA ALA A 114 16.93 -4.60 -18.31
C ALA A 114 16.29 -5.21 -17.06
N GLY A 115 15.87 -6.46 -17.17
CA GLY A 115 15.27 -7.21 -16.05
C GLY A 115 15.30 -8.69 -16.40
N ILE A 116 15.17 -9.53 -15.39
CA ILE A 116 15.02 -10.97 -15.51
C ILE A 116 13.53 -11.25 -15.46
N SER A 117 12.95 -11.72 -16.56
CA SER A 117 11.54 -12.05 -16.61
C SER A 117 11.23 -13.33 -15.80
N TYR A 118 9.97 -13.55 -15.48
CA TYR A 118 9.55 -14.77 -14.80
C TYR A 118 9.85 -16.00 -15.66
N SER A 119 9.68 -15.89 -16.98
CA SER A 119 10.00 -16.95 -17.93
C SER A 119 11.52 -17.23 -17.98
N GLU A 120 12.37 -16.22 -18.04
CA GLU A 120 13.83 -16.37 -17.98
C GLU A 120 14.29 -16.96 -16.64
N LEU A 121 13.69 -16.53 -15.53
CA LEU A 121 13.96 -17.10 -14.20
C LEU A 121 13.58 -18.58 -14.16
N ALA A 122 12.47 -18.98 -14.81
CA ALA A 122 12.04 -20.37 -14.86
C ALA A 122 13.05 -21.26 -15.59
N GLU A 123 13.72 -20.75 -16.63
CA GLU A 123 14.74 -21.47 -17.40
C GLU A 123 16.15 -21.41 -16.76
N THR A 124 16.34 -20.61 -15.72
CA THR A 124 17.64 -20.49 -15.03
C THR A 124 18.00 -21.79 -14.33
N ASP A 125 19.24 -22.23 -14.44
CA ASP A 125 19.76 -23.40 -13.72
C ASP A 125 19.74 -23.18 -12.21
N TYR A 126 19.48 -24.26 -11.47
CA TYR A 126 19.55 -24.25 -10.02
C TYR A 126 21.01 -24.28 -9.53
N LYS A 127 21.31 -23.49 -8.53
CA LYS A 127 22.53 -23.56 -7.74
C LYS A 127 22.18 -23.54 -6.28
N GLU A 128 22.80 -24.40 -5.47
CA GLU A 128 22.58 -24.48 -4.04
C GLU A 128 22.72 -23.11 -3.38
N PRO A 129 21.64 -22.56 -2.79
CA PRO A 129 21.64 -21.22 -2.23
C PRO A 129 22.17 -21.18 -0.78
N GLU A 130 22.77 -20.06 -0.41
CA GLU A 130 23.10 -19.76 0.98
C GLU A 130 21.88 -19.10 1.65
N LEU A 131 21.03 -19.91 2.27
CA LEU A 131 19.81 -19.43 2.92
C LEU A 131 20.09 -18.94 4.35
N LEU A 132 19.44 -17.83 4.74
CA LEU A 132 19.51 -17.34 6.12
C LEU A 132 18.57 -18.15 7.02
N GLU A 133 19.14 -18.80 8.02
CA GLU A 133 18.37 -19.51 9.06
C GLU A 133 17.72 -18.56 10.05
N THR A 134 18.36 -17.42 10.29
CA THR A 134 17.90 -16.38 11.23
C THR A 134 18.01 -14.99 10.61
N TRP A 135 17.13 -14.11 11.06
CA TRP A 135 17.14 -12.69 10.70
C TRP A 135 17.38 -11.83 11.94
N ASP A 136 18.28 -10.87 11.82
CA ASP A 136 18.24 -9.71 12.70
C ASP A 136 17.04 -8.85 12.29
N LEU A 137 16.11 -8.63 13.20
CA LEU A 137 14.87 -7.90 12.94
C LEU A 137 15.11 -6.45 12.55
N SER A 138 16.24 -5.85 12.88
CA SER A 138 16.59 -4.48 12.49
C SER A 138 16.97 -4.35 11.01
N ARG A 139 17.21 -5.47 10.31
CA ARG A 139 17.55 -5.43 8.88
C ARG A 139 16.37 -4.97 8.03
N THR A 140 16.70 -4.25 6.97
CA THR A 140 15.73 -3.87 5.95
C THR A 140 15.21 -5.12 5.23
N ALA A 141 13.90 -5.28 5.20
CA ALA A 141 13.20 -6.36 4.49
C ALA A 141 12.68 -5.88 3.13
N SER A 142 12.11 -4.69 3.11
CA SER A 142 11.45 -4.15 1.93
C SER A 142 11.56 -2.63 1.83
N ILE A 143 11.44 -2.14 0.60
CA ILE A 143 11.31 -0.71 0.27
C ILE A 143 10.05 -0.53 -0.57
N MET A 144 9.27 0.49 -0.23
CA MET A 144 8.13 0.92 -1.03
C MET A 144 8.17 2.44 -1.21
N TYR A 145 8.04 2.89 -2.46
CA TYR A 145 8.01 4.32 -2.74
C TYR A 145 6.63 4.91 -2.51
N THR A 146 6.61 6.02 -1.79
CA THR A 146 5.43 6.88 -1.65
C THR A 146 5.68 8.20 -2.34
N SER A 147 4.63 8.76 -2.94
CA SER A 147 4.68 10.10 -3.53
C SER A 147 4.79 11.11 -2.39
N GLY A 148 5.98 11.69 -2.22
CA GLY A 148 6.25 12.66 -1.16
C GLY A 148 5.57 14.01 -1.40
N THR A 149 5.29 14.75 -0.32
CA THR A 149 4.79 16.15 -0.37
C THR A 149 5.77 17.13 -1.02
N THR A 150 7.00 16.71 -1.31
CA THR A 150 8.09 17.52 -1.92
C THR A 150 8.26 17.28 -3.43
N GLY A 151 7.34 16.58 -4.08
CA GLY A 151 7.32 16.34 -5.52
C GLY A 151 8.13 15.14 -6.01
N LYS A 152 9.11 14.63 -5.28
CA LYS A 152 9.84 13.41 -5.65
C LYS A 152 9.43 12.24 -4.74
N PRO A 153 9.18 11.04 -5.29
CA PRO A 153 8.87 9.86 -4.49
C PRO A 153 9.99 9.53 -3.50
N LYS A 154 9.60 9.05 -2.31
CA LYS A 154 10.53 8.64 -1.24
C LYS A 154 10.40 7.15 -1.01
N GLY A 155 11.53 6.43 -0.95
CA GLY A 155 11.56 5.01 -0.61
C GLY A 155 11.44 4.83 0.91
N VAL A 156 10.32 4.32 1.38
CA VAL A 156 10.09 4.01 2.79
C VAL A 156 10.82 2.72 3.13
N ILE A 157 11.70 2.77 4.12
CA ILE A 157 12.42 1.60 4.63
C ILE A 157 11.48 0.81 5.56
N GLN A 158 11.36 -0.49 5.35
CA GLN A 158 10.61 -1.38 6.21
C GLN A 158 11.53 -2.51 6.66
N THR A 159 11.73 -2.60 7.97
CA THR A 159 12.53 -3.68 8.58
C THR A 159 11.69 -4.91 8.84
N TYR A 160 12.35 -6.06 9.09
CA TYR A 160 11.66 -7.25 9.59
C TYR A 160 10.92 -6.95 10.90
N GLU A 161 11.48 -6.10 11.78
CA GLU A 161 10.84 -5.66 13.01
C GLU A 161 9.52 -4.90 12.75
N ASN A 162 9.51 -4.00 11.76
CA ASN A 162 8.29 -3.28 11.39
C ASN A 162 7.18 -4.25 10.95
N HIS A 163 7.50 -5.21 10.08
CA HIS A 163 6.52 -6.22 9.63
C HIS A 163 6.06 -7.13 10.76
N TRP A 164 6.99 -7.58 11.63
CA TRP A 164 6.66 -8.41 12.77
C TRP A 164 5.69 -7.72 13.72
N TRP A 165 6.00 -6.50 14.16
CA TRP A 165 5.15 -5.78 15.09
C TRP A 165 3.83 -5.34 14.46
N SER A 166 3.79 -5.02 13.17
CA SER A 166 2.54 -4.80 12.45
C SER A 166 1.66 -6.06 12.44
N ALA A 167 2.26 -7.24 12.26
CA ALA A 167 1.52 -8.50 12.34
C ALA A 167 1.03 -8.77 13.77
N VAL A 168 1.89 -8.63 14.79
CA VAL A 168 1.50 -8.81 16.20
C VAL A 168 0.38 -7.85 16.59
N ALA A 169 0.50 -6.57 16.28
CA ALA A 169 -0.54 -5.57 16.56
C ALA A 169 -1.88 -5.92 15.91
N SER A 170 -1.82 -6.36 14.65
CA SER A 170 -3.01 -6.77 13.91
C SER A 170 -3.72 -7.96 14.54
N VAL A 171 -2.98 -9.02 14.89
CA VAL A 171 -3.58 -10.24 15.46
C VAL A 171 -4.11 -10.02 16.87
N LEU A 172 -3.45 -9.20 17.68
CA LEU A 172 -3.95 -8.83 19.02
C LEU A 172 -5.29 -8.07 18.95
N ASN A 173 -5.52 -7.35 17.86
CA ASN A 173 -6.77 -6.60 17.66
C ASN A 173 -7.85 -7.45 16.98
N LEU A 174 -7.50 -8.17 15.91
CA LEU A 174 -8.46 -8.94 15.12
C LEU A 174 -8.73 -10.34 15.68
N GLY A 175 -7.84 -10.85 16.53
CA GLY A 175 -7.82 -12.23 16.98
C GLY A 175 -7.26 -13.20 15.91
N LEU A 176 -7.12 -14.46 16.28
CA LEU A 176 -6.69 -15.54 15.40
C LEU A 176 -7.39 -16.83 15.80
N THR A 177 -7.90 -17.56 14.80
CA THR A 177 -8.48 -18.89 14.96
C THR A 177 -7.90 -19.86 13.95
N GLU A 178 -8.02 -21.17 14.20
CA GLU A 178 -7.55 -22.22 13.28
C GLU A 178 -8.28 -22.23 11.92
N LYS A 179 -9.45 -21.58 11.83
CA LYS A 179 -10.26 -21.50 10.61
C LYS A 179 -10.01 -20.22 9.83
N ASP A 180 -9.04 -19.40 10.27
CA ASP A 180 -8.79 -18.13 9.61
C ASP A 180 -8.11 -18.31 8.26
N SER A 181 -8.47 -17.42 7.36
CA SER A 181 -7.91 -17.23 6.04
C SER A 181 -7.94 -15.76 5.69
N TRP A 182 -7.09 -15.32 4.80
CA TRP A 182 -7.07 -13.93 4.36
C TRP A 182 -7.20 -13.81 2.84
N LEU A 183 -8.27 -13.18 2.37
CA LEU A 183 -8.47 -12.90 0.95
C LEU A 183 -7.72 -11.61 0.56
N CYS A 184 -6.81 -11.73 -0.40
CA CYS A 184 -5.99 -10.64 -0.93
C CYS A 184 -6.34 -10.35 -2.38
N ALA A 185 -7.10 -9.29 -2.62
CA ALA A 185 -7.35 -8.70 -3.93
C ALA A 185 -6.79 -7.27 -4.05
N VAL A 186 -6.15 -6.78 -2.98
CA VAL A 186 -5.39 -5.53 -3.00
C VAL A 186 -3.98 -5.78 -3.54
N PRO A 187 -3.35 -4.79 -4.24
CA PRO A 187 -2.05 -5.02 -4.86
C PRO A 187 -0.94 -5.33 -3.84
N ILE A 188 -0.14 -6.37 -4.12
CA ILE A 188 0.99 -6.78 -3.26
C ILE A 188 2.09 -5.72 -3.20
N PHE A 189 2.26 -4.92 -4.26
CA PHE A 189 3.25 -3.84 -4.28
C PHE A 189 2.87 -2.64 -3.37
N HIS A 190 1.70 -2.67 -2.73
CA HIS A 190 1.35 -1.78 -1.62
C HIS A 190 1.45 -2.52 -0.30
N ILE A 191 1.70 -1.77 0.78
CA ILE A 191 1.84 -2.36 2.12
C ILE A 191 0.59 -3.12 2.56
N SER A 192 -0.60 -2.74 2.09
CA SER A 192 -1.85 -3.46 2.35
C SER A 192 -1.82 -4.90 1.86
N GLY A 193 -1.26 -5.14 0.67
CA GLY A 193 -1.11 -6.49 0.11
C GLY A 193 0.10 -7.23 0.69
N LEU A 194 1.28 -6.59 0.70
CA LEU A 194 2.49 -7.21 1.26
C LEU A 194 2.28 -7.69 2.70
N SER A 195 1.61 -6.89 3.53
CA SER A 195 1.36 -7.27 4.92
C SER A 195 0.56 -8.57 5.06
N ILE A 196 -0.32 -8.90 4.09
CA ILE A 196 -1.08 -10.16 4.08
C ILE A 196 -0.13 -11.33 3.82
N MET A 197 0.82 -11.19 2.87
CA MET A 197 1.82 -12.23 2.57
C MET A 197 2.68 -12.54 3.80
N MET A 198 3.12 -11.50 4.53
CA MET A 198 3.87 -11.68 5.78
C MET A 198 3.04 -12.34 6.87
N ARG A 199 1.78 -11.90 7.05
CA ARG A 199 0.86 -12.40 8.08
C ARG A 199 0.50 -13.87 7.87
N SER A 200 0.33 -14.31 6.62
CA SER A 200 0.09 -15.73 6.30
C SER A 200 1.14 -16.63 6.95
N VAL A 201 2.40 -16.34 6.71
CA VAL A 201 3.52 -17.13 7.24
C VAL A 201 3.64 -16.98 8.77
N ILE A 202 3.47 -15.77 9.30
CA ILE A 202 3.58 -15.51 10.75
C ILE A 202 2.43 -16.19 11.51
N TYR A 203 1.21 -16.12 11.02
CA TYR A 203 0.02 -16.68 11.69
C TYR A 203 -0.19 -18.16 11.38
N GLY A 204 0.23 -18.64 10.22
CA GLY A 204 -0.03 -19.98 9.72
C GLY A 204 -1.44 -20.14 9.15
N ILE A 205 -1.90 -19.14 8.41
CA ILE A 205 -3.20 -19.12 7.75
C ILE A 205 -3.06 -19.00 6.23
N PRO A 206 -3.97 -19.58 5.44
CA PRO A 206 -3.93 -19.47 4.00
C PRO A 206 -4.21 -18.05 3.50
N VAL A 207 -3.49 -17.66 2.44
CA VAL A 207 -3.84 -16.52 1.60
C VAL A 207 -4.66 -17.03 0.42
N TYR A 208 -5.86 -16.51 0.26
CA TYR A 208 -6.62 -16.60 -0.99
C TYR A 208 -6.22 -15.40 -1.85
N LEU A 209 -5.37 -15.65 -2.83
CA LEU A 209 -4.79 -14.59 -3.66
C LEU A 209 -5.57 -14.44 -4.95
N GLU A 210 -6.07 -13.22 -5.21
CA GLU A 210 -6.75 -12.88 -6.45
C GLU A 210 -5.90 -11.89 -7.26
N GLU A 211 -5.76 -12.16 -8.55
CA GLU A 211 -4.97 -11.30 -9.44
C GLU A 211 -5.58 -9.91 -9.54
N HIS A 212 -6.92 -9.84 -9.59
CA HIS A 212 -7.68 -8.60 -9.69
C HIS A 212 -8.86 -8.61 -8.74
N PHE A 213 -9.34 -7.43 -8.39
CA PHE A 213 -10.60 -7.28 -7.69
C PHE A 213 -11.76 -7.45 -8.69
N ASP A 214 -12.46 -8.56 -8.55
CA ASP A 214 -13.71 -8.89 -9.25
C ASP A 214 -14.80 -9.05 -8.19
N GLU A 215 -15.77 -8.14 -8.14
CA GLU A 215 -16.78 -8.11 -7.08
C GLU A 215 -17.68 -9.35 -7.06
N GLU A 216 -17.97 -9.97 -8.21
CA GLU A 216 -18.79 -11.15 -8.27
C GLU A 216 -18.04 -12.37 -7.72
N LYS A 217 -16.79 -12.59 -8.17
CA LYS A 217 -15.93 -13.66 -7.68
C LYS A 217 -15.61 -13.50 -6.19
N ILE A 218 -15.29 -12.29 -5.75
CA ILE A 218 -15.01 -12.00 -4.33
C ILE A 218 -16.25 -12.28 -3.48
N THR A 219 -17.44 -11.86 -3.92
CA THR A 219 -18.71 -12.15 -3.21
C THR A 219 -18.92 -13.66 -3.08
N GLN A 220 -18.74 -14.43 -4.14
CA GLN A 220 -18.84 -15.89 -4.11
C GLN A 220 -17.87 -16.52 -3.09
N LEU A 221 -16.63 -16.02 -3.04
CA LEU A 221 -15.64 -16.47 -2.06
C LEU A 221 -16.08 -16.15 -0.63
N LEU A 222 -16.61 -14.94 -0.37
CA LEU A 222 -17.12 -14.54 0.95
C LEU A 222 -18.35 -15.34 1.38
N GLU A 223 -19.15 -15.82 0.43
CA GLU A 223 -20.31 -16.70 0.67
C GLU A 223 -19.94 -18.19 0.84
N SER A 224 -18.77 -18.60 0.34
CA SER A 224 -18.33 -20.01 0.34
C SER A 224 -18.01 -20.57 1.73
N GLY A 225 -17.83 -19.73 2.73
CA GLY A 225 -17.36 -20.10 4.07
C GLY A 225 -15.85 -20.35 4.18
N LYS A 226 -15.09 -20.17 3.08
CA LYS A 226 -13.64 -20.38 3.05
C LYS A 226 -12.85 -19.17 3.56
N ILE A 227 -13.46 -17.97 3.53
CA ILE A 227 -12.82 -16.71 3.86
C ILE A 227 -13.26 -16.23 5.24
N SER A 228 -12.30 -15.86 6.08
CA SER A 228 -12.57 -15.22 7.37
C SER A 228 -12.27 -13.72 7.36
N THR A 229 -11.29 -13.30 6.57
CA THR A 229 -10.84 -11.91 6.53
C THR A 229 -10.59 -11.46 5.09
N ILE A 230 -11.01 -10.26 4.77
CA ILE A 230 -10.69 -9.57 3.51
C ILE A 230 -10.18 -8.16 3.80
N SER A 231 -9.16 -7.72 3.05
CA SER A 231 -8.74 -6.31 3.02
C SER A 231 -9.34 -5.60 1.82
N VAL A 232 -9.96 -4.44 2.07
CA VAL A 232 -10.62 -3.64 1.03
C VAL A 232 -10.27 -2.15 1.19
N VAL A 233 -10.40 -1.41 0.09
CA VAL A 233 -10.50 0.05 0.10
C VAL A 233 -11.96 0.47 -0.09
N THR A 234 -12.28 1.75 0.16
CA THR A 234 -13.67 2.24 0.13
C THR A 234 -14.40 1.89 -1.17
N SER A 235 -13.78 2.08 -2.32
CA SER A 235 -14.39 1.76 -3.63
C SER A 235 -14.66 0.27 -3.83
N MET A 236 -13.80 -0.62 -3.30
CA MET A 236 -14.02 -2.06 -3.33
C MET A 236 -15.21 -2.44 -2.44
N LEU A 237 -15.27 -1.91 -1.22
CA LEU A 237 -16.38 -2.15 -0.30
C LEU A 237 -17.71 -1.70 -0.91
N GLU A 238 -17.78 -0.49 -1.47
CA GLU A 238 -19.00 0.02 -2.12
C GLU A 238 -19.47 -0.86 -3.27
N ARG A 239 -18.55 -1.38 -4.10
CA ARG A 239 -18.87 -2.31 -5.19
C ARG A 239 -19.44 -3.62 -4.63
N LEU A 240 -18.82 -4.20 -3.59
CA LEU A 240 -19.35 -5.40 -2.93
C LEU A 240 -20.75 -5.17 -2.36
N LEU A 241 -20.99 -4.03 -1.69
CA LEU A 241 -22.30 -3.69 -1.13
C LEU A 241 -23.39 -3.47 -2.19
N LYS A 242 -23.03 -3.06 -3.41
CA LYS A 242 -23.95 -2.87 -4.53
C LYS A 242 -24.47 -4.18 -5.10
N ILE A 243 -23.63 -5.21 -5.21
CA ILE A 243 -24.01 -6.48 -5.83
C ILE A 243 -24.57 -7.50 -4.83
N HIS A 244 -24.17 -7.40 -3.55
CA HIS A 244 -24.62 -8.31 -2.49
C HIS A 244 -25.53 -7.61 -1.50
N GLY A 245 -26.76 -8.06 -1.41
CA GLY A 245 -27.82 -7.42 -0.58
C GLY A 245 -27.94 -7.95 0.85
N GLY A 246 -27.23 -9.02 1.20
CA GLY A 246 -27.34 -9.73 2.48
C GLY A 246 -26.08 -9.69 3.34
N SER A 247 -26.05 -10.58 4.34
CA SER A 247 -24.85 -10.90 5.12
C SER A 247 -24.01 -11.94 4.39
N TYR A 248 -22.70 -11.89 4.58
CA TYR A 248 -21.78 -12.93 4.12
C TYR A 248 -21.86 -14.19 4.99
N HIS A 249 -21.13 -15.24 4.60
CA HIS A 249 -21.04 -16.44 5.42
C HIS A 249 -20.54 -16.11 6.84
N PRO A 250 -21.05 -16.76 7.91
CA PRO A 250 -20.68 -16.49 9.30
C PRO A 250 -19.17 -16.60 9.61
N ASN A 251 -18.42 -17.31 8.78
CA ASN A 251 -16.96 -17.36 8.92
C ASN A 251 -16.28 -16.02 8.61
N VAL A 252 -16.91 -15.14 7.82
CA VAL A 252 -16.39 -13.79 7.56
C VAL A 252 -16.52 -12.96 8.82
N ARG A 253 -15.42 -12.78 9.52
CA ARG A 253 -15.37 -12.06 10.80
C ARG A 253 -14.67 -10.71 10.72
N THR A 254 -14.05 -10.40 9.59
CA THR A 254 -13.36 -9.14 9.39
C THR A 254 -13.39 -8.69 7.93
N VAL A 255 -13.97 -7.54 7.69
CA VAL A 255 -13.78 -6.75 6.47
C VAL A 255 -12.91 -5.56 6.85
N LEU A 256 -11.60 -5.65 6.59
CA LEU A 256 -10.63 -4.63 6.98
C LEU A 256 -10.58 -3.51 5.94
N LEU A 257 -11.13 -2.36 6.29
CA LEU A 257 -11.14 -1.18 5.44
C LEU A 257 -9.92 -0.31 5.70
N GLY A 258 -9.15 -0.07 4.65
CA GLY A 258 -8.03 0.85 4.63
C GLY A 258 -8.23 2.02 3.67
N GLY A 259 -7.36 3.02 3.74
CA GLY A 259 -7.30 4.12 2.77
C GLY A 259 -8.28 5.27 2.99
N GLY A 260 -9.12 5.22 4.01
CA GLY A 260 -10.05 6.30 4.37
C GLY A 260 -11.21 5.81 5.22
N PRO A 261 -11.94 6.70 5.91
CA PRO A 261 -13.10 6.35 6.70
C PRO A 261 -14.30 5.98 5.80
N ALA A 262 -15.15 5.07 6.28
CA ALA A 262 -16.43 4.80 5.66
C ALA A 262 -17.43 5.93 5.93
N SER A 263 -18.31 6.22 4.96
CA SER A 263 -19.43 7.15 5.18
C SER A 263 -20.46 6.56 6.15
N LYS A 264 -21.24 7.41 6.78
CA LYS A 264 -22.33 6.98 7.67
C LYS A 264 -23.28 5.99 6.98
N ALA A 265 -23.63 6.25 5.73
CA ALA A 265 -24.52 5.38 4.95
C ALA A 265 -23.91 3.98 4.76
N VAL A 266 -22.62 3.89 4.45
CA VAL A 266 -21.90 2.60 4.32
C VAL A 266 -21.88 1.86 5.66
N LEU A 267 -21.63 2.55 6.77
CA LEU A 267 -21.64 1.96 8.11
C LEU A 267 -23.03 1.41 8.50
N GLU A 268 -24.11 2.15 8.19
CA GLU A 268 -25.48 1.70 8.43
C GLU A 268 -25.84 0.46 7.59
N ILE A 269 -25.42 0.42 6.32
CA ILE A 269 -25.59 -0.76 5.46
C ILE A 269 -24.83 -1.96 6.04
N CYS A 270 -23.57 -1.78 6.40
CA CYS A 270 -22.77 -2.85 7.00
C CYS A 270 -23.41 -3.40 8.27
N LYS A 271 -23.93 -2.52 9.15
CA LYS A 271 -24.65 -2.94 10.36
C LYS A 271 -25.93 -3.71 10.05
N GLN A 272 -26.76 -3.21 9.12
CA GLN A 272 -28.01 -3.86 8.72
C GLN A 272 -27.80 -5.25 8.13
N ARG A 273 -26.64 -5.48 7.48
CA ARG A 273 -26.28 -6.75 6.83
C ARG A 273 -25.32 -7.60 7.66
N ASP A 274 -25.09 -7.26 8.93
CA ASP A 274 -24.12 -7.92 9.83
C ASP A 274 -22.72 -8.11 9.21
N ILE A 275 -22.27 -7.13 8.42
CA ILE A 275 -20.93 -7.12 7.82
C ILE A 275 -19.92 -6.59 8.86
N PRO A 276 -18.94 -7.39 9.29
CA PRO A 276 -18.00 -7.03 10.37
C PRO A 276 -16.90 -6.07 9.87
N LEU A 277 -17.28 -4.82 9.58
CA LEU A 277 -16.39 -3.79 9.07
C LEU A 277 -15.47 -3.27 10.16
N VAL A 278 -14.16 -3.41 9.95
CA VAL A 278 -13.09 -2.87 10.78
C VAL A 278 -12.40 -1.74 10.01
N GLN A 279 -12.60 -0.51 10.44
CA GLN A 279 -11.92 0.64 9.82
C GLN A 279 -10.50 0.75 10.36
N SER A 280 -9.55 1.13 9.51
CA SER A 280 -8.15 1.27 9.91
C SER A 280 -7.50 2.52 9.35
N PHE A 281 -6.56 3.06 10.14
CA PHE A 281 -5.62 4.09 9.70
C PHE A 281 -4.21 3.52 9.77
N GLY A 282 -3.44 3.78 8.74
CA GLY A 282 -2.06 3.37 8.59
C GLY A 282 -1.53 3.83 7.24
N MET A 283 -0.25 3.69 7.07
CA MET A 283 0.47 4.13 5.87
C MET A 283 1.66 3.21 5.61
N THR A 284 2.38 3.44 4.54
CA THR A 284 3.58 2.66 4.22
C THR A 284 4.61 2.76 5.35
N GLU A 285 4.73 3.92 5.97
CA GLU A 285 5.63 4.22 7.08
C GLU A 285 5.27 3.49 8.40
N THR A 286 4.07 2.93 8.51
CA THR A 286 3.61 2.15 9.68
C THR A 286 3.53 0.65 9.42
N ALA A 287 4.06 0.20 8.28
CA ALA A 287 4.03 -1.20 7.83
C ALA A 287 2.61 -1.82 7.85
N SER A 288 1.58 -1.07 7.55
CA SER A 288 0.15 -1.34 7.49
C SER A 288 -0.64 -0.57 8.57
N GLN A 289 -1.74 -1.14 9.05
CA GLN A 289 -2.61 -0.52 10.07
C GLN A 289 -1.89 -0.31 11.40
N ILE A 290 -2.12 0.83 12.03
CA ILE A 290 -1.59 1.18 13.35
C ILE A 290 -2.68 1.69 14.29
N VAL A 291 -3.82 2.11 13.75
CA VAL A 291 -5.03 2.52 14.48
C VAL A 291 -6.21 1.77 13.87
N THR A 292 -7.14 1.27 14.67
CA THR A 292 -8.35 0.60 14.15
C THR A 292 -9.61 0.94 14.97
N LEU A 293 -10.74 0.98 14.27
CA LEU A 293 -12.08 1.15 14.82
C LEU A 293 -12.86 -0.16 14.63
N PRO A 294 -13.14 -0.90 15.73
CA PRO A 294 -13.87 -2.16 15.64
C PRO A 294 -15.36 -1.93 15.31
N PRO A 295 -16.08 -2.94 14.77
CA PRO A 295 -17.47 -2.82 14.34
C PRO A 295 -18.43 -2.32 15.44
N LYS A 296 -18.20 -2.73 16.69
CA LYS A 296 -19.03 -2.34 17.85
C LYS A 296 -19.05 -0.84 18.10
N ASP A 297 -17.99 -0.13 17.76
CA ASP A 297 -17.85 1.31 17.99
C ASP A 297 -18.14 2.14 16.72
N ALA A 298 -18.26 1.50 15.56
CA ALA A 298 -18.30 2.15 14.25
C ALA A 298 -19.42 3.21 14.13
N LEU A 299 -20.65 2.91 14.59
CA LEU A 299 -21.78 3.84 14.53
C LEU A 299 -21.81 4.87 15.67
N ASN A 300 -21.09 4.60 16.76
CA ASN A 300 -20.99 5.56 17.88
C ASN A 300 -19.84 6.55 17.67
N LYS A 301 -18.88 6.21 16.83
CA LYS A 301 -17.66 6.98 16.54
C LYS A 301 -17.49 7.24 15.04
N ILE A 302 -18.58 7.69 14.39
CA ILE A 302 -18.60 8.00 12.95
C ILE A 302 -17.50 9.00 12.62
N GLY A 303 -16.69 8.69 11.60
CA GLY A 303 -15.55 9.50 11.17
C GLY A 303 -14.24 9.23 11.93
N SER A 304 -14.29 8.44 13.01
CA SER A 304 -13.08 8.01 13.71
C SER A 304 -12.37 6.88 12.96
N SER A 305 -11.04 6.89 13.04
CA SER A 305 -10.18 5.77 12.62
C SER A 305 -9.98 4.72 13.73
N GLY A 306 -10.44 5.01 14.97
CA GLY A 306 -10.32 4.10 16.10
C GLY A 306 -9.24 4.49 17.11
N LYS A 307 -8.67 3.48 17.76
CA LYS A 307 -7.62 3.63 18.77
C LYS A 307 -6.30 3.00 18.29
N ALA A 308 -5.19 3.50 18.81
CA ALA A 308 -3.87 2.93 18.53
C ALA A 308 -3.82 1.45 18.95
N LEU A 309 -3.23 0.64 18.09
CA LEU A 309 -2.99 -0.78 18.35
C LEU A 309 -1.78 -0.96 19.27
N PHE A 310 -1.86 -1.91 20.21
CA PHE A 310 -0.69 -2.26 21.02
C PHE A 310 0.47 -2.77 20.14
N PRO A 311 1.75 -2.33 20.35
CA PRO A 311 2.20 -1.40 21.37
C PRO A 311 2.35 0.06 20.87
N ALA A 312 1.67 0.42 19.79
CA ALA A 312 1.77 1.76 19.22
C ALA A 312 1.09 2.82 20.10
N GLU A 313 1.59 4.02 20.02
CA GLU A 313 1.06 5.21 20.68
C GLU A 313 0.71 6.28 19.64
N VAL A 314 -0.31 7.06 19.95
CA VAL A 314 -0.73 8.22 19.16
C VAL A 314 -0.85 9.43 20.08
N LYS A 315 -0.39 10.58 19.61
CA LYS A 315 -0.64 11.88 20.24
C LYS A 315 -0.87 12.96 19.19
N ILE A 316 -1.42 14.07 19.60
CA ILE A 316 -1.64 15.24 18.75
C ILE A 316 -0.63 16.31 19.17
N ALA A 317 0.09 16.87 18.22
CA ALA A 317 0.99 18.01 18.43
C ALA A 317 0.20 19.32 18.59
N ASP A 318 0.85 20.39 19.07
CA ASP A 318 0.22 21.69 19.31
C ASP A 318 -0.40 22.31 18.04
N ASP A 319 0.17 21.98 16.86
CA ASP A 319 -0.32 22.40 15.55
C ASP A 319 -1.40 21.47 14.96
N GLY A 320 -1.85 20.48 15.73
CA GLY A 320 -2.85 19.50 15.33
C GLY A 320 -2.32 18.31 14.54
N GLU A 321 -1.00 18.20 14.29
CA GLU A 321 -0.43 17.07 13.55
C GLU A 321 -0.53 15.78 14.37
N ILE A 322 -0.94 14.69 13.72
CA ILE A 322 -0.98 13.35 14.31
C ILE A 322 0.45 12.82 14.36
N LEU A 323 0.90 12.47 15.56
CA LEU A 323 2.21 11.88 15.82
C LEU A 323 2.05 10.42 16.26
N LEU A 324 2.87 9.55 15.71
CA LEU A 324 2.85 8.10 15.99
C LEU A 324 4.18 7.65 16.58
N LYS A 325 4.11 6.67 17.48
CA LYS A 325 5.29 6.01 18.03
C LYS A 325 5.02 4.52 18.17
N GLY A 326 6.00 3.69 17.81
CA GLY A 326 5.88 2.23 17.94
C GLY A 326 6.87 1.48 17.05
N PRO A 327 7.07 0.19 17.30
CA PRO A 327 8.08 -0.60 16.60
C PRO A 327 7.69 -0.97 15.15
N SER A 328 6.43 -0.77 14.74
CA SER A 328 6.01 -0.93 13.35
C SER A 328 6.33 0.29 12.46
N ILE A 329 6.85 1.37 13.05
CA ILE A 329 7.15 2.60 12.32
C ILE A 329 8.51 2.49 11.63
N THR A 330 8.56 2.94 10.38
CA THR A 330 9.78 2.98 9.57
C THR A 330 10.95 3.65 10.31
N PRO A 331 12.19 3.20 10.13
CA PRO A 331 13.35 3.95 10.59
C PRO A 331 13.65 5.20 9.74
N GLY A 332 13.00 5.34 8.57
CA GLY A 332 13.16 6.50 7.70
C GLY A 332 13.05 6.21 6.21
N TYR A 333 13.61 7.13 5.43
CA TYR A 333 13.55 7.10 3.97
C TYR A 333 14.92 6.80 3.37
N LEU A 334 14.93 5.90 2.40
CA LEU A 334 16.13 5.45 1.69
C LEU A 334 16.85 6.65 1.04
N HIS A 335 18.17 6.74 1.29
CA HIS A 335 19.05 7.80 0.77
C HIS A 335 18.53 9.23 1.00
N ASN A 336 17.64 9.44 1.99
CA ASN A 336 17.05 10.74 2.27
C ASN A 336 17.08 11.11 3.76
N LYS A 337 18.30 11.34 4.27
CA LYS A 337 18.54 11.72 5.66
C LYS A 337 17.74 12.95 6.08
N LYS A 338 17.69 13.98 5.22
CA LYS A 338 16.95 15.23 5.48
C LYS A 338 15.46 14.98 5.68
N ALA A 339 14.84 14.16 4.82
CA ALA A 339 13.43 13.81 4.98
C ALA A 339 13.20 12.94 6.21
N THR A 340 14.12 12.02 6.50
CA THR A 340 14.05 11.18 7.70
C THR A 340 14.07 12.04 8.96
N GLU A 341 15.08 12.92 9.12
CA GLU A 341 15.19 13.81 10.28
C GLU A 341 13.98 14.75 10.43
N ALA A 342 13.46 15.28 9.31
CA ALA A 342 12.26 16.13 9.32
C ALA A 342 10.96 15.40 9.69
N SER A 343 10.95 14.06 9.54
CA SER A 343 9.77 13.24 9.83
C SER A 343 9.71 12.73 11.27
N PHE A 344 10.68 13.07 12.11
CA PHE A 344 10.67 12.67 13.51
C PHE A 344 10.89 13.89 14.43
N VAL A 345 10.23 13.86 15.59
CA VAL A 345 10.41 14.80 16.67
C VAL A 345 10.35 14.04 18.00
N ASP A 346 11.39 14.11 18.79
CA ASP A 346 11.51 13.44 20.11
C ASP A 346 11.11 11.95 20.07
N GLY A 347 11.49 11.23 19.00
CA GLY A 347 11.18 9.83 18.79
C GLY A 347 9.74 9.55 18.32
N TRP A 348 8.96 10.57 17.97
CA TRP A 348 7.64 10.48 17.38
C TRP A 348 7.70 10.73 15.88
N PHE A 349 7.04 9.86 15.12
CA PHE A 349 6.90 10.02 13.68
C PHE A 349 5.79 11.03 13.36
N LYS A 350 6.08 11.99 12.52
CA LYS A 350 5.17 13.00 12.00
C LYS A 350 4.44 12.45 10.77
N THR A 351 3.14 12.24 10.89
CA THR A 351 2.36 11.65 9.79
C THR A 351 2.12 12.62 8.63
N GLY A 352 2.16 13.90 8.90
CA GLY A 352 1.69 14.93 7.99
C GLY A 352 0.16 15.07 7.95
N ASP A 353 -0.58 14.25 8.69
CA ASP A 353 -2.03 14.28 8.81
C ASP A 353 -2.43 15.10 10.04
N ILE A 354 -3.51 15.87 9.94
CA ILE A 354 -4.09 16.68 11.03
C ILE A 354 -5.28 15.94 11.63
N GLY A 355 -5.38 15.94 12.95
CA GLY A 355 -6.47 15.26 13.63
C GLY A 355 -6.59 15.62 15.11
N TYR A 356 -7.46 14.93 15.78
CA TYR A 356 -7.63 15.04 17.23
C TYR A 356 -7.99 13.69 17.86
N LEU A 357 -7.77 13.58 19.15
CA LEU A 357 -8.28 12.49 19.98
C LEU A 357 -9.49 13.01 20.75
N ASP A 358 -10.58 12.23 20.79
CA ASP A 358 -11.67 12.53 21.68
C ASP A 358 -11.34 12.15 23.14
N GLU A 359 -12.24 12.46 24.08
CA GLU A 359 -12.06 12.18 25.51
C GLU A 359 -11.88 10.69 25.82
N GLU A 360 -12.36 9.80 24.95
CA GLU A 360 -12.23 8.35 25.06
C GLU A 360 -10.96 7.82 24.35
N GLY A 361 -10.17 8.68 23.71
CA GLY A 361 -8.93 8.34 23.01
C GLY A 361 -9.15 7.77 21.60
N PHE A 362 -10.29 8.02 20.97
CA PHE A 362 -10.52 7.72 19.56
C PHE A 362 -9.89 8.78 18.66
N LEU A 363 -9.14 8.36 17.66
CA LEU A 363 -8.51 9.24 16.68
C LEU A 363 -9.48 9.63 15.57
N PHE A 364 -9.62 10.92 15.34
CA PHE A 364 -10.31 11.51 14.21
C PHE A 364 -9.28 12.18 13.30
N VAL A 365 -9.13 11.66 12.09
CA VAL A 365 -8.29 12.27 11.06
C VAL A 365 -9.15 13.30 10.33
N LEU A 366 -8.85 14.58 10.54
CA LEU A 366 -9.63 15.70 9.98
C LEU A 366 -9.26 15.98 8.54
N GLU A 367 -7.96 15.98 8.27
CA GLU A 367 -7.39 16.15 6.96
C GLU A 367 -6.17 15.23 6.87
N ARG A 368 -6.19 14.32 5.92
CA ARG A 368 -4.93 14.00 5.25
C ARG A 368 -4.61 15.25 4.48
N ARG A 369 -3.59 16.02 4.93
CA ARG A 369 -3.31 17.32 4.35
C ARG A 369 -4.11 17.46 3.09
N SER A 370 -5.17 18.24 3.08
CA SER A 370 -6.40 18.24 2.28
C SER A 370 -6.29 17.95 0.76
N ASP A 371 -5.17 17.56 0.33
CA ASP A 371 -4.68 17.53 -1.02
C ASP A 371 -4.47 16.12 -1.58
N LEU A 372 -4.43 15.07 -0.73
CA LEU A 372 -4.28 13.71 -1.24
C LEU A 372 -5.55 13.29 -1.99
N ILE A 373 -5.39 12.86 -3.23
CA ILE A 373 -6.46 12.35 -4.07
C ILE A 373 -6.38 10.82 -4.01
N ILE A 374 -7.46 10.17 -3.59
CA ILE A 374 -7.54 8.71 -3.57
C ILE A 374 -8.35 8.27 -4.78
N SER A 375 -7.69 7.67 -5.77
CA SER A 375 -8.29 7.23 -7.02
C SER A 375 -8.15 5.72 -7.19
N GLY A 376 -9.26 4.98 -7.06
CA GLY A 376 -9.26 3.52 -7.22
C GLY A 376 -8.27 2.78 -6.32
N GLY A 377 -8.05 3.28 -5.08
CA GLY A 377 -7.09 2.73 -4.12
C GLY A 377 -5.66 3.25 -4.26
N GLU A 378 -5.36 4.03 -5.30
CA GLU A 378 -4.05 4.68 -5.50
C GLU A 378 -4.02 6.05 -4.84
N ASN A 379 -2.93 6.33 -4.14
CA ASN A 379 -2.66 7.63 -3.56
C ASN A 379 -2.01 8.53 -4.61
N ILE A 380 -2.69 9.62 -4.96
CA ILE A 380 -2.20 10.63 -5.89
C ILE A 380 -1.93 11.89 -5.10
N TYR A 381 -0.68 12.35 -5.12
CA TYR A 381 -0.31 13.61 -4.47
C TYR A 381 -0.37 14.73 -5.52
N PRO A 382 -1.19 15.75 -5.30
CA PRO A 382 -1.27 16.92 -6.19
C PRO A 382 0.08 17.50 -6.56
N THR A 383 0.99 17.59 -5.59
CA THR A 383 2.32 18.15 -5.76
C THR A 383 3.19 17.41 -6.77
N GLU A 384 3.01 16.10 -6.94
CA GLU A 384 3.72 15.33 -7.97
C GLU A 384 3.25 15.72 -9.38
N ILE A 385 1.94 15.86 -9.55
CA ILE A 385 1.35 16.31 -10.82
C ILE A 385 1.71 17.76 -11.09
N GLU A 386 1.60 18.61 -10.06
CA GLU A 386 1.97 20.03 -10.14
C GLU A 386 3.43 20.20 -10.55
N TYR A 387 4.33 19.38 -10.02
CA TYR A 387 5.73 19.39 -10.41
C TYR A 387 5.92 19.09 -11.89
N VAL A 388 5.31 18.02 -12.42
CA VAL A 388 5.40 17.65 -13.83
C VAL A 388 4.83 18.75 -14.75
N ILE A 389 3.69 19.34 -14.36
CA ILE A 389 3.05 20.42 -15.13
C ILE A 389 3.89 21.70 -15.07
N SER A 390 4.51 22.01 -13.94
CA SER A 390 5.32 23.24 -13.78
C SER A 390 6.65 23.20 -14.55
N GLU A 391 7.14 22.03 -14.96
CA GLU A 391 8.32 21.88 -15.83
C GLU A 391 8.03 22.34 -17.28
N TYR A 392 6.76 22.52 -17.63
CA TYR A 392 6.36 23.00 -18.95
C TYR A 392 6.31 24.53 -18.99
N GLU A 393 7.14 25.15 -19.82
CA GLU A 393 7.26 26.62 -19.95
C GLU A 393 5.96 27.34 -20.32
N GLY A 394 5.00 26.61 -20.94
CA GLY A 394 3.66 27.11 -21.24
C GLY A 394 2.78 27.32 -20.00
N VAL A 395 3.18 26.89 -18.81
CA VAL A 395 2.42 27.01 -17.55
C VAL A 395 3.18 27.90 -16.57
N LYS A 396 2.54 28.99 -16.11
CA LYS A 396 3.08 29.90 -15.10
C LYS A 396 2.83 29.44 -13.67
N GLU A 397 1.61 28.94 -13.41
CA GLU A 397 1.20 28.45 -12.11
C GLU A 397 0.26 27.25 -12.29
N VAL A 398 0.32 26.34 -11.36
CA VAL A 398 -0.52 25.14 -11.33
C VAL A 398 -0.99 24.81 -9.93
N ALA A 399 -2.22 24.34 -9.81
CA ALA A 399 -2.75 23.73 -8.61
C ALA A 399 -3.60 22.51 -9.00
N VAL A 400 -3.40 21.39 -8.33
CA VAL A 400 -4.16 20.16 -8.56
C VAL A 400 -5.05 19.89 -7.35
N VAL A 401 -6.30 19.49 -7.59
CA VAL A 401 -7.27 19.11 -6.56
C VAL A 401 -7.99 17.82 -6.97
N GLY A 402 -8.51 17.10 -5.97
CA GLY A 402 -9.42 15.98 -6.22
C GLY A 402 -10.83 16.46 -6.57
N LYS A 403 -11.42 15.81 -7.58
CA LYS A 403 -12.84 15.91 -7.92
C LYS A 403 -13.49 14.56 -7.70
N THR A 404 -14.68 14.54 -7.09
CA THR A 404 -15.45 13.31 -6.90
C THR A 404 -15.74 12.64 -8.25
N ASP A 405 -15.56 11.35 -8.31
CA ASP A 405 -15.77 10.50 -9.48
C ASP A 405 -16.48 9.22 -9.03
N ASP A 406 -17.59 8.89 -9.69
CA ASP A 406 -18.45 7.77 -9.31
C ASP A 406 -17.77 6.40 -9.43
N LYS A 407 -16.76 6.28 -10.31
CA LYS A 407 -16.04 5.04 -10.55
C LYS A 407 -14.79 4.89 -9.68
N TRP A 408 -14.07 5.98 -9.50
CA TRP A 408 -12.74 5.97 -8.90
C TRP A 408 -12.69 6.57 -7.50
N GLY A 409 -13.82 7.08 -6.98
CA GLY A 409 -13.94 7.81 -5.72
C GLY A 409 -13.47 9.25 -5.85
N SER A 410 -12.28 9.49 -6.36
CA SER A 410 -11.77 10.82 -6.70
C SER A 410 -10.79 10.75 -7.87
N VAL A 411 -10.70 11.83 -8.66
CA VAL A 411 -9.76 11.94 -9.77
C VAL A 411 -9.06 13.30 -9.76
N PRO A 412 -7.80 13.40 -10.24
CA PRO A 412 -7.09 14.66 -10.26
C PRO A 412 -7.65 15.61 -11.34
N VAL A 413 -7.77 16.89 -10.97
CA VAL A 413 -8.13 18.01 -11.84
C VAL A 413 -7.10 19.11 -11.64
N ALA A 414 -6.52 19.62 -12.74
CA ALA A 414 -5.53 20.67 -12.72
C ALA A 414 -6.16 22.03 -13.05
N PHE A 415 -5.79 23.05 -12.28
CA PHE A 415 -6.04 24.47 -12.57
C PHE A 415 -4.70 25.11 -12.92
N ILE A 416 -4.61 25.74 -14.06
CA ILE A 416 -3.37 26.31 -14.56
C ILE A 416 -3.52 27.78 -14.96
N VAL A 417 -2.49 28.57 -14.70
CA VAL A 417 -2.29 29.90 -15.27
C VAL A 417 -1.28 29.75 -16.40
N VAL A 418 -1.68 30.11 -17.61
CA VAL A 418 -0.89 29.84 -18.81
C VAL A 418 -0.02 31.03 -19.27
N ALA A 419 1.05 30.72 -19.98
CA ALA A 419 1.83 31.68 -20.76
C ALA A 419 1.26 31.81 -22.17
N GLU A 420 1.76 32.78 -22.95
CA GLU A 420 1.35 32.99 -24.37
C GLU A 420 1.70 31.81 -25.27
N THR A 421 2.69 31.01 -24.87
CA THR A 421 3.19 29.83 -25.59
C THR A 421 2.49 28.54 -25.23
N PHE A 422 1.37 28.58 -24.50
CA PHE A 422 0.67 27.41 -24.00
C PHE A 422 0.05 26.58 -25.14
N ASP A 423 0.33 25.28 -25.13
CA ASP A 423 -0.27 24.27 -25.99
C ASP A 423 -0.80 23.11 -25.09
N GLU A 424 -2.10 22.88 -25.11
CA GLU A 424 -2.74 21.85 -24.29
C GLU A 424 -2.35 20.43 -24.71
N ASP A 425 -2.16 20.18 -26.00
CA ASP A 425 -1.78 18.87 -26.51
C ASP A 425 -0.36 18.52 -26.09
N GLU A 426 0.54 19.51 -26.07
CA GLU A 426 1.90 19.33 -25.52
C GLU A 426 1.87 19.03 -24.04
N LEU A 427 1.10 19.78 -23.24
CA LEU A 427 0.95 19.51 -21.82
C LEU A 427 0.41 18.11 -21.55
N ARG A 428 -0.59 17.65 -22.31
CA ARG A 428 -1.12 16.29 -22.18
C ARG A 428 -0.09 15.23 -22.53
N ARG A 429 0.74 15.43 -23.56
CA ARG A 429 1.85 14.53 -23.89
C ARG A 429 2.89 14.47 -22.78
N ILE A 430 3.24 15.62 -22.18
CA ILE A 430 4.14 15.68 -21.04
C ILE A 430 3.59 14.87 -19.86
N CYS A 431 2.31 15.06 -19.53
CA CYS A 431 1.67 14.26 -18.47
C CYS A 431 1.67 12.76 -18.79
N GLN A 432 1.34 12.35 -20.00
CA GLN A 432 1.34 10.94 -20.41
C GLN A 432 2.72 10.29 -20.37
N THR A 433 3.76 11.06 -20.65
CA THR A 433 5.13 10.56 -20.65
C THR A 433 5.69 10.43 -19.23
N ASN A 434 5.28 11.30 -18.31
CA ASN A 434 5.92 11.46 -17.01
C ASN A 434 5.08 10.94 -15.83
N LEU A 435 3.79 10.68 -16.02
CA LEU A 435 2.85 10.27 -14.98
C LEU A 435 2.16 8.96 -15.33
N ALA A 436 1.95 8.12 -14.34
CA ALA A 436 1.08 6.95 -14.47
C ALA A 436 -0.34 7.38 -14.87
N SER A 437 -1.06 6.54 -15.61
CA SER A 437 -2.35 6.87 -16.22
C SER A 437 -3.41 7.35 -15.21
N TYR A 438 -3.38 6.85 -13.99
CA TYR A 438 -4.30 7.25 -12.92
C TYR A 438 -3.96 8.62 -12.30
N LYS A 439 -2.72 9.11 -12.45
CA LYS A 439 -2.26 10.43 -11.99
C LYS A 439 -2.52 11.54 -13.01
N ILE A 440 -2.78 11.21 -14.27
CA ILE A 440 -3.03 12.20 -15.31
C ILE A 440 -4.32 12.97 -15.01
N PRO A 441 -4.31 14.33 -14.96
CA PRO A 441 -5.51 15.11 -14.70
C PRO A 441 -6.61 14.78 -15.69
N LYS A 442 -7.79 14.41 -15.17
CA LYS A 442 -8.98 14.15 -16.02
C LYS A 442 -9.54 15.42 -16.65
N GLN A 443 -9.26 16.56 -16.03
CA GLN A 443 -9.67 17.87 -16.51
C GLN A 443 -8.53 18.85 -16.26
N ILE A 444 -8.27 19.71 -17.25
CA ILE A 444 -7.38 20.87 -17.14
C ILE A 444 -8.25 22.11 -17.31
N THR A 445 -8.19 23.02 -16.35
CA THR A 445 -8.97 24.26 -16.34
C THR A 445 -8.01 25.44 -16.34
N ILE A 446 -8.07 26.25 -17.38
CA ILE A 446 -7.28 27.49 -17.45
C ILE A 446 -7.99 28.57 -16.63
N VAL A 447 -7.23 29.24 -15.77
CA VAL A 447 -7.71 30.33 -14.91
C VAL A 447 -6.81 31.54 -15.03
N GLU A 448 -7.36 32.73 -14.83
CA GLU A 448 -6.54 33.95 -14.82
C GLU A 448 -5.57 34.01 -13.65
N ASN A 449 -6.05 33.58 -12.47
CA ASN A 449 -5.26 33.55 -11.22
C ASN A 449 -5.70 32.38 -10.31
N LEU A 450 -4.74 31.81 -9.59
CA LEU A 450 -5.04 30.86 -8.52
C LEU A 450 -5.39 31.62 -7.22
N PRO A 451 -6.42 31.19 -6.46
CA PRO A 451 -6.75 31.79 -5.19
C PRO A 451 -5.63 31.56 -4.18
N LYS A 452 -5.10 32.63 -3.58
CA LYS A 452 -4.02 32.60 -2.60
C LYS A 452 -4.43 33.25 -1.28
N THR A 453 -3.78 32.80 -0.19
CA THR A 453 -3.84 33.48 1.11
C THR A 453 -3.00 34.78 1.08
N ALA A 454 -3.11 35.61 2.11
CA ALA A 454 -2.27 36.79 2.27
C ALA A 454 -0.76 36.46 2.31
N SER A 455 -0.40 35.24 2.70
CA SER A 455 0.98 34.72 2.69
C SER A 455 1.41 34.10 1.36
N GLY A 456 0.59 34.17 0.31
CA GLY A 456 0.88 33.61 -1.03
C GLY A 456 0.58 32.11 -1.19
N LYS A 457 0.06 31.43 -0.18
CA LYS A 457 -0.26 30.00 -0.24
C LYS A 457 -1.56 29.76 -1.00
N ILE A 458 -1.56 28.81 -1.93
CA ILE A 458 -2.75 28.44 -2.75
C ILE A 458 -3.86 27.91 -1.84
N GLN A 459 -5.08 28.44 -2.03
CA GLN A 459 -6.30 28.03 -1.30
C GLN A 459 -7.05 26.96 -2.11
N ARG A 460 -6.59 25.70 -2.00
CA ARG A 460 -7.17 24.57 -2.76
C ARG A 460 -8.64 24.33 -2.45
N ASN A 461 -9.10 24.62 -1.24
CA ASN A 461 -10.53 24.50 -0.86
C ASN A 461 -11.43 25.33 -1.79
N LYS A 462 -11.01 26.55 -2.14
CA LYS A 462 -11.78 27.40 -3.05
C LYS A 462 -11.81 26.87 -4.49
N LEU A 463 -10.78 26.10 -4.88
CA LEU A 463 -10.76 25.44 -6.19
C LEU A 463 -11.70 24.24 -6.21
N LYS A 464 -11.76 23.47 -5.12
CA LYS A 464 -12.71 22.35 -4.94
C LYS A 464 -14.17 22.83 -5.02
N GLU A 465 -14.51 23.93 -4.36
CA GLU A 465 -15.87 24.52 -4.36
C GLU A 465 -16.34 24.98 -5.74
N ARG A 466 -15.43 25.42 -6.60
CA ARG A 466 -15.74 25.82 -7.99
C ARG A 466 -16.18 24.67 -8.89
N HIS A 467 -15.85 23.44 -8.53
CA HIS A 467 -16.21 22.24 -9.30
C HIS A 467 -17.41 21.48 -8.73
N SER A 468 -17.86 21.81 -7.51
CA SER A 468 -19.03 21.20 -6.89
C SER A 468 -20.36 21.88 -7.30
N LYS A 469 -20.26 22.93 -8.13
CA LYS A 469 -21.38 23.60 -8.79
C LYS A 469 -21.35 23.32 -10.29
#